data_8a4e964140e3bd74febda0ce7b36af0f
#
_entry.id   8a4e964140e3bd74febda0ce7b36af0f
#
_cell.length_a   1.000
_cell.length_b   1.000
_cell.length_c   1.000
_cell.angle_alpha   90.00
_cell.angle_beta   90.00
_cell.angle_gamma   90.00
#
_symmetry.space_group_name_H-M   'P 1'
#
loop_
_entity.id
_entity.type
_entity.pdbx_description
1 polymer ?
#
loop_
_entity_poly.entity_id
_entity_poly.type
_entity_poly.pdbx_seq_one_letter_code
_entity_poly.pdbx_strand_id
1 'polypeptide(L)'
;MSRNRYAVLLLVALALALWLAGRYVDRTTAALCSELQAACTLAEIGRLPQARQAYDSIIARAADASGTLGLLVRRNLIDQMNQTLSVLPRCAEGENLADLTIETARACCQLQQIRQSFFGCF
;
A
#
# COMPACT_ATOMS: atom_id res chain seq x y z
N MET A 1 -17.10 0.29 41.23
CA MET A 1 -15.86 -0.42 40.86
C MET A 1 -15.90 -1.03 39.47
N SER A 2 -16.99 -1.63 39.09
CA SER A 2 -17.10 -2.22 37.74
C SER A 2 -16.97 -1.21 36.61
N ARG A 3 -17.44 0.02 36.75
CA ARG A 3 -17.33 1.08 35.74
C ARG A 3 -15.89 1.42 35.39
N ASN A 4 -15.02 1.57 36.39
CA ASN A 4 -13.62 1.93 36.16
C ASN A 4 -12.86 0.79 35.48
N ARG A 5 -13.17 -0.45 35.81
CA ARG A 5 -12.56 -1.62 35.17
C ARG A 5 -12.97 -1.72 33.70
N TYR A 6 -14.26 -1.51 33.41
CA TYR A 6 -14.76 -1.50 32.03
C TYR A 6 -14.12 -0.38 31.21
N ALA A 7 -14.00 0.81 31.78
CA ALA A 7 -13.37 1.93 31.12
C ALA A 7 -11.90 1.67 30.79
N VAL A 8 -11.16 1.11 31.73
CA VAL A 8 -9.75 0.75 31.54
C VAL A 8 -9.60 -0.36 30.48
N LEU A 9 -10.44 -1.39 30.55
CA LEU A 9 -10.43 -2.48 29.57
C LEU A 9 -10.75 -1.94 28.17
N LEU A 10 -11.70 -1.04 28.07
CA LEU A 10 -12.09 -0.43 26.78
C LEU A 10 -10.98 0.42 26.21
N LEU A 11 -10.29 1.19 27.03
CA LEU A 11 -9.13 1.99 26.62
C LEU A 11 -7.98 1.11 26.15
N VAL A 12 -7.69 0.05 26.88
CA VAL A 12 -6.63 -0.91 26.49
C VAL A 12 -6.99 -1.60 25.19
N ALA A 13 -8.25 -2.00 25.00
CA ALA A 13 -8.71 -2.62 23.77
C ALA A 13 -8.59 -1.67 22.58
N LEU A 14 -8.96 -0.39 22.76
CA LEU A 14 -8.83 0.63 21.72
C LEU A 14 -7.36 0.88 21.37
N ALA A 15 -6.50 1.03 22.38
CA ALA A 15 -5.06 1.22 22.18
C ALA A 15 -4.46 0.05 21.41
N LEU A 16 -4.84 -1.17 21.75
CA LEU A 16 -4.36 -2.37 21.09
C LEU A 16 -4.85 -2.45 19.65
N ALA A 17 -6.13 -2.10 19.42
CA ALA A 17 -6.69 -2.06 18.08
C ALA A 17 -5.98 -1.04 17.19
N LEU A 18 -5.71 0.15 17.71
CA LEU A 18 -4.97 1.19 16.99
C LEU A 18 -3.54 0.76 16.69
N TRP A 19 -2.88 0.11 17.64
CA TRP A 19 -1.53 -0.39 17.45
C TRP A 19 -1.48 -1.45 16.35
N LEU A 20 -2.41 -2.41 16.38
CA LEU A 20 -2.52 -3.44 15.36
C LEU A 20 -2.85 -2.86 13.99
N ALA A 21 -3.76 -1.89 13.95
CA ALA A 21 -4.10 -1.20 12.70
C ALA A 21 -2.90 -0.46 12.12
N GLY A 22 -2.16 0.26 12.95
CA GLY A 22 -0.93 0.95 12.53
C GLY A 22 0.12 -0.01 12.00
N ARG A 23 0.28 -1.14 12.67
CA ARG A 23 1.22 -2.17 12.24
C ARG A 23 0.80 -2.79 10.91
N TYR A 24 -0.49 -3.02 10.71
CA TYR A 24 -1.04 -3.52 9.45
C TYR A 24 -0.76 -2.55 8.31
N VAL A 25 -1.06 -1.25 8.49
CA VAL A 25 -0.82 -0.22 7.48
C VAL A 25 0.67 -0.14 7.15
N ASP A 26 1.53 -0.10 8.15
CA ASP A 26 2.98 -0.02 7.96
C ASP A 26 3.52 -1.23 7.18
N ARG A 27 3.14 -2.43 7.57
CA ARG A 27 3.59 -3.66 6.91
C ARG A 27 3.07 -3.75 5.47
N THR A 28 1.79 -3.44 5.27
CA THR A 28 1.17 -3.53 3.94
C THR A 28 1.80 -2.54 2.98
N THR A 29 1.99 -1.28 3.39
CA THR A 29 2.59 -0.26 2.53
C THR A 29 4.06 -0.56 2.25
N ALA A 30 4.81 -1.02 3.25
CA ALA A 30 6.22 -1.38 3.08
C ALA A 30 6.38 -2.59 2.15
N ALA A 31 5.54 -3.61 2.29
CA ALA A 31 5.57 -4.80 1.45
C ALA A 31 5.25 -4.46 0.00
N LEU A 32 4.20 -3.68 -0.24
CA LEU A 32 3.82 -3.26 -1.60
C LEU A 32 4.91 -2.41 -2.24
N CYS A 33 5.50 -1.48 -1.50
CA CYS A 33 6.58 -0.65 -2.01
C CYS A 33 7.82 -1.48 -2.36
N SER A 34 8.19 -2.44 -1.51
CA SER A 34 9.30 -3.36 -1.76
C SER A 34 9.05 -4.21 -3.00
N GLU A 35 7.85 -4.74 -3.17
CA GLU A 35 7.47 -5.52 -4.35
C GLU A 35 7.48 -4.67 -5.63
N LEU A 36 7.03 -3.42 -5.55
CA LEU A 36 7.08 -2.49 -6.68
C LEU A 36 8.52 -2.23 -7.12
N GLN A 37 9.43 -2.02 -6.18
CA GLN A 37 10.84 -1.81 -6.48
C GLN A 37 11.45 -3.07 -7.11
N ALA A 38 11.13 -4.25 -6.61
CA ALA A 38 11.60 -5.52 -7.18
C ALA A 38 11.07 -5.71 -8.60
N ALA A 39 9.80 -5.41 -8.86
CA ALA A 39 9.21 -5.50 -10.18
C ALA A 39 9.87 -4.51 -11.16
N CYS A 40 10.16 -3.30 -10.70
CA CYS A 40 10.86 -2.28 -11.49
C CYS A 40 12.27 -2.76 -11.85
N THR A 41 12.99 -3.39 -10.91
CA THR A 41 14.31 -3.95 -11.16
C THR A 41 14.24 -5.05 -12.21
N LEU A 42 13.24 -5.94 -12.16
CA LEU A 42 13.03 -6.96 -13.19
C LEU A 42 12.84 -6.34 -14.57
N ALA A 43 12.10 -5.25 -14.65
CA ALA A 43 11.89 -4.54 -15.91
C ALA A 43 13.20 -3.92 -16.43
N GLU A 44 14.02 -3.35 -15.54
CA GLU A 44 15.30 -2.73 -15.90
C GLU A 44 16.31 -3.74 -16.47
N ILE A 45 16.30 -4.99 -15.97
CA ILE A 45 17.19 -6.04 -16.47
C ILE A 45 16.63 -6.74 -17.71
N GLY A 46 15.52 -6.28 -18.27
CA GLY A 46 14.94 -6.79 -19.50
C GLY A 46 13.98 -7.95 -19.36
N ARG A 47 13.61 -8.33 -18.13
CA ARG A 47 12.65 -9.42 -17.88
C ARG A 47 11.22 -8.88 -17.80
N LEU A 48 10.76 -8.28 -18.89
CA LEU A 48 9.46 -7.62 -18.96
C LEU A 48 8.28 -8.55 -18.66
N PRO A 49 8.19 -9.80 -19.18
CA PRO A 49 7.06 -10.67 -18.83
C PRO A 49 6.98 -10.98 -17.34
N GLN A 50 8.12 -11.18 -16.67
CA GLN A 50 8.17 -11.41 -15.24
C GLN A 50 7.78 -10.17 -14.45
N ALA A 51 8.25 -9.00 -14.89
CA ALA A 51 7.89 -7.72 -14.29
C ALA A 51 6.37 -7.50 -14.38
N ARG A 52 5.77 -7.77 -15.53
CA ARG A 52 4.32 -7.66 -15.71
C ARG A 52 3.54 -8.56 -14.77
N GLN A 53 3.97 -9.81 -14.62
CA GLN A 53 3.34 -10.74 -13.67
C GLN A 53 3.46 -10.23 -12.23
N ALA A 54 4.62 -9.68 -11.88
CA ALA A 54 4.83 -9.09 -10.56
C ALA A 54 3.90 -7.90 -10.32
N TYR A 55 3.72 -7.02 -11.30
CA TYR A 55 2.80 -5.89 -11.19
C TYR A 55 1.34 -6.36 -11.07
N ASP A 56 0.93 -7.36 -11.84
CA ASP A 56 -0.43 -7.92 -11.74
C ASP A 56 -0.68 -8.49 -10.34
N SER A 57 0.29 -9.18 -9.77
CA SER A 57 0.21 -9.71 -8.41
C SER A 57 0.09 -8.58 -7.37
N ILE A 58 0.86 -7.50 -7.54
CA ILE A 58 0.81 -6.33 -6.67
C ILE A 58 -0.57 -5.67 -6.73
N ILE A 59 -1.13 -5.53 -7.93
CA ILE A 59 -2.47 -4.96 -8.12
C ILE A 59 -3.52 -5.79 -7.39
N ALA A 60 -3.46 -7.12 -7.51
CA ALA A 60 -4.38 -8.02 -6.83
C ALA A 60 -4.28 -7.87 -5.31
N ARG A 61 -3.07 -7.81 -4.78
CA ARG A 61 -2.84 -7.60 -3.34
C ARG A 61 -3.33 -6.25 -2.87
N ALA A 62 -3.08 -5.19 -3.65
CA ALA A 62 -3.55 -3.85 -3.33
C ALA A 62 -5.08 -3.79 -3.32
N ALA A 63 -5.73 -4.45 -4.26
CA ALA A 63 -7.19 -4.54 -4.30
C ALA A 63 -7.73 -5.23 -3.05
N ASP A 64 -7.12 -6.34 -2.63
CA ASP A 64 -7.52 -7.05 -1.42
C ASP A 64 -7.30 -6.18 -0.17
N ALA A 65 -6.18 -5.47 -0.11
CA ALA A 65 -5.86 -4.59 1.02
C ALA A 65 -6.72 -3.33 1.04
N SER A 66 -7.23 -2.88 -0.10
CA SER A 66 -7.99 -1.63 -0.23
C SER A 66 -9.26 -1.63 0.62
N GLY A 67 -9.90 -2.77 0.78
CA GLY A 67 -11.07 -2.88 1.64
C GLY A 67 -10.77 -2.55 3.10
N THR A 68 -9.69 -3.11 3.64
CA THR A 68 -9.27 -2.88 5.03
C THR A 68 -8.64 -1.49 5.18
N LEU A 69 -7.77 -1.10 4.24
CA LEU A 69 -7.14 0.23 4.26
C LEU A 69 -8.18 1.34 4.13
N GLY A 70 -9.25 1.13 3.37
CA GLY A 70 -10.33 2.09 3.22
C GLY A 70 -11.08 2.41 4.50
N LEU A 71 -11.03 1.51 5.48
CA LEU A 71 -11.59 1.75 6.81
C LEU A 71 -10.66 2.58 7.70
N LEU A 72 -9.36 2.55 7.42
CA LEU A 72 -8.32 3.14 8.27
C LEU A 72 -7.78 4.46 7.71
N VAL A 73 -7.84 4.65 6.41
CA VAL A 73 -7.20 5.76 5.70
C VAL A 73 -8.21 6.42 4.77
N ARG A 74 -7.93 7.64 4.33
CA ARG A 74 -8.77 8.36 3.37
C ARG A 74 -8.89 7.58 2.06
N ARG A 75 -10.15 7.40 1.62
CA ARG A 75 -10.44 6.61 0.44
C ARG A 75 -9.83 7.18 -0.85
N ASN A 76 -9.74 8.50 -0.97
CA ASN A 76 -9.16 9.12 -2.15
C ASN A 76 -7.68 8.77 -2.34
N LEU A 77 -6.93 8.58 -1.24
CA LEU A 77 -5.54 8.15 -1.32
C LEU A 77 -5.42 6.73 -1.86
N ILE A 78 -6.33 5.85 -1.43
CA ILE A 78 -6.39 4.46 -1.89
C ILE A 78 -6.78 4.40 -3.36
N ASP A 79 -7.75 5.21 -3.78
CA ASP A 79 -8.17 5.29 -5.18
C ASP A 79 -7.04 5.79 -6.07
N GLN A 80 -6.28 6.80 -5.63
CA GLN A 80 -5.11 7.30 -6.36
C GLN A 80 -4.04 6.22 -6.50
N MET A 81 -3.77 5.48 -5.43
CA MET A 81 -2.82 4.36 -5.47
C MET A 81 -3.26 3.31 -6.48
N ASN A 82 -4.53 2.90 -6.44
CA ASN A 82 -5.06 1.89 -7.35
C ASN A 82 -5.03 2.36 -8.80
N GLN A 83 -5.30 3.64 -9.06
CA GLN A 83 -5.19 4.22 -10.41
C GLN A 83 -3.76 4.16 -10.91
N THR A 84 -2.79 4.54 -10.09
CA THR A 84 -1.38 4.49 -10.46
C THR A 84 -0.94 3.05 -10.72
N LEU A 85 -1.32 2.11 -9.85
CA LEU A 85 -0.97 0.70 -10.02
C LEU A 85 -1.55 0.11 -11.29
N SER A 86 -2.76 0.51 -11.69
CA SER A 86 -3.43 -0.03 -12.87
C SER A 86 -2.71 0.30 -14.18
N VAL A 87 -1.90 1.36 -14.21
CA VAL A 87 -1.14 1.79 -15.40
C VAL A 87 0.18 1.04 -15.55
N LEU A 88 0.71 0.50 -14.44
CA LEU A 88 2.05 -0.10 -14.43
C LEU A 88 2.21 -1.28 -15.39
N PRO A 89 1.26 -2.24 -15.47
CA PRO A 89 1.42 -3.34 -16.43
C PRO A 89 1.47 -2.88 -17.88
N ARG A 90 0.74 -1.82 -18.23
CA ARG A 90 0.76 -1.25 -19.57
C ARG A 90 2.10 -0.61 -19.89
N CYS A 91 2.70 0.08 -18.92
CA CYS A 91 4.03 0.66 -19.09
C CYS A 91 5.08 -0.44 -19.29
N ALA A 92 4.94 -1.57 -18.61
CA ALA A 92 5.84 -2.72 -18.77
C ALA A 92 5.70 -3.34 -20.17
N GLU A 93 4.50 -3.38 -20.73
CA GLU A 93 4.27 -3.88 -22.10
C GLU A 93 4.86 -2.97 -23.17
N GLY A 94 4.83 -1.65 -22.95
CA GLY A 94 5.23 -0.66 -23.95
C GLY A 94 6.72 -0.43 -24.08
N GLU A 95 7.56 -1.17 -23.39
CA GLU A 95 9.03 -1.01 -23.35
C GLU A 95 9.48 0.39 -22.92
N ASN A 96 8.62 1.13 -22.25
CA ASN A 96 8.91 2.49 -21.81
C ASN A 96 9.39 2.49 -20.37
N LEU A 97 10.68 2.14 -20.20
CA LEU A 97 11.30 2.01 -18.86
C LEU A 97 11.29 3.31 -18.08
N ALA A 98 11.43 4.45 -18.77
CA ALA A 98 11.43 5.75 -18.10
C ALA A 98 10.08 6.02 -17.44
N ASP A 99 8.98 5.79 -18.16
CA ASP A 99 7.63 5.96 -17.62
C ASP A 99 7.35 4.95 -16.51
N LEU A 100 7.79 3.71 -16.68
CA LEU A 100 7.62 2.67 -15.68
C LEU A 100 8.32 3.05 -14.37
N THR A 101 9.54 3.55 -14.45
CA THR A 101 10.32 3.99 -13.28
C THR A 101 9.61 5.14 -12.57
N ILE A 102 9.14 6.13 -13.33
CA ILE A 102 8.42 7.30 -12.78
C ILE A 102 7.12 6.87 -12.11
N GLU A 103 6.33 6.03 -12.76
CA GLU A 103 5.05 5.59 -12.20
C GLU A 103 5.24 4.67 -10.99
N THR A 104 6.27 3.84 -10.98
CA THR A 104 6.62 3.02 -9.81
C THR A 104 7.01 3.91 -8.63
N ALA A 105 7.81 4.94 -8.86
CA ALA A 105 8.18 5.90 -7.82
C ALA A 105 6.94 6.64 -7.30
N ARG A 106 6.03 7.03 -8.19
CA ARG A 106 4.77 7.66 -7.81
C ARG A 106 3.92 6.75 -6.93
N ALA A 107 3.82 5.47 -7.27
CA ALA A 107 3.08 4.48 -6.49
C ALA A 107 3.69 4.33 -5.09
N CYS A 108 5.01 4.25 -4.99
CA CYS A 108 5.70 4.20 -3.70
C CYS A 108 5.45 5.45 -2.85
N CYS A 109 5.47 6.64 -3.48
CA CYS A 109 5.14 7.89 -2.78
C CYS A 109 3.70 7.89 -2.27
N GLN A 110 2.76 7.39 -3.07
CA GLN A 110 1.35 7.29 -2.66
C GLN A 110 1.17 6.32 -1.50
N LEU A 111 1.90 5.20 -1.49
CA LEU A 111 1.89 4.27 -0.37
C LEU A 111 2.43 4.93 0.90
N GLN A 112 3.48 5.72 0.79
CA GLN A 112 4.01 6.49 1.92
C GLN A 112 3.01 7.53 2.41
N GLN A 113 2.28 8.19 1.51
CA GLN A 113 1.22 9.13 1.87
C GLN A 113 0.09 8.43 2.64
N ILE A 114 -0.29 7.22 2.24
CA ILE A 114 -1.28 6.41 2.95
C ILE A 114 -0.80 6.14 4.37
N ARG A 115 0.45 5.72 4.52
CA ARG A 115 1.05 5.47 5.83
C ARG A 115 1.07 6.73 6.68
N GLN A 116 1.54 7.85 6.13
CA GLN A 116 1.61 9.13 6.82
C GLN A 116 0.23 9.64 7.20
N SER A 117 -0.76 9.46 6.34
CA SER A 117 -2.15 9.86 6.63
C SER A 117 -2.70 9.12 7.84
N PHE A 118 -2.40 7.84 7.98
CA PHE A 118 -2.82 7.07 9.14
C PHE A 118 -2.12 7.53 10.42
N PHE A 119 -0.79 7.64 10.39
CA PHE A 119 -0.01 8.05 11.56
C PHE A 119 -0.15 9.54 11.88
N GLY A 120 -0.40 10.37 10.89
CA GLY A 120 -0.61 11.80 11.07
C GLY A 120 -1.91 12.15 11.80
N CYS A 121 -2.86 11.23 11.90
CA CYS A 121 -4.09 11.42 12.67
C CYS A 121 -3.88 11.26 14.19
N PHE A 122 -2.72 10.75 14.58
CA PHE A 122 -2.36 10.48 15.96
C PHE A 122 -1.08 11.20 16.35
#